data_2e7545c485a133b18d1a02385632e827
#
_entry.id   2e7545c485a133b18d1a02385632e827
#
_cell.length_a   1.000
_cell.length_b   1.000
_cell.length_c   1.000
_cell.angle_alpha   90.00
_cell.angle_beta   90.00
_cell.angle_gamma   90.00
#
_symmetry.space_group_name_H-M   'P 1'
#
loop_
_entity.id
_entity.type
_entity.pdbx_description
1 polymer ?
#
loop_
_entity_poly.entity_id
_entity_poly.type
_entity_poly.pdbx_seq_one_letter_code
_entity_poly.pdbx_strand_id
1 'polypeptide(L)'
;MGTRTYQKNLIVEEFKEFIEADGQLWRDSIDPHEDTLKELADLVYVAYQYAENMGWFLDEALDRVHKSNMSKLGEDGKPIYRDDGKVLKGPNYKPPNLEDLV
;
A
#
# COMPACT_ATOMS: atom_id res chain seq x y z
N MET A 1 5.89 18.31 15.86
CA MET A 1 4.59 17.67 15.80
C MET A 1 3.87 18.02 14.52
N GLY A 2 3.51 17.05 13.73
CA GLY A 2 2.73 17.29 12.53
C GLY A 2 1.24 17.23 12.81
N THR A 3 0.49 18.11 12.16
CA THR A 3 -0.96 17.97 12.10
C THR A 3 -1.29 16.81 11.14
N ARG A 4 -2.55 16.36 11.17
CA ARG A 4 -3.01 15.35 10.21
C ARG A 4 -2.84 15.83 8.77
N THR A 5 -3.12 17.10 8.50
CA THR A 5 -2.94 17.68 7.17
C THR A 5 -1.48 17.65 6.74
N TYR A 6 -0.56 18.01 7.63
CA TYR A 6 0.87 17.96 7.34
C TYR A 6 1.31 16.52 7.02
N GLN A 7 0.89 15.56 7.83
CA GLN A 7 1.24 14.15 7.64
C GLN A 7 0.67 13.61 6.31
N LYS A 8 -0.55 13.98 5.99
CA LYS A 8 -1.15 13.62 4.70
C LYS A 8 -0.35 14.19 3.54
N ASN A 9 0.09 15.43 3.64
CA ASN A 9 0.86 16.09 2.58
C ASN A 9 2.22 15.41 2.37
N LEU A 10 2.82 14.89 3.43
CA LEU A 10 4.05 14.10 3.29
C LEU A 10 3.80 12.84 2.46
N ILE A 11 2.68 12.17 2.66
CA ILE A 11 2.31 10.99 1.86
C ILE A 11 2.17 11.37 0.39
N VAL A 12 1.49 12.48 0.10
CA VAL A 12 1.33 12.95 -1.27
C VAL A 12 2.68 13.26 -1.91
N GLU A 13 3.57 13.93 -1.19
CA GLU A 13 4.90 14.29 -1.69
C GLU A 13 5.73 13.03 -1.99
N GLU A 14 5.78 12.07 -1.07
CA GLU A 14 6.55 10.84 -1.27
C GLU A 14 5.96 9.98 -2.38
N PHE A 15 4.64 9.99 -2.54
CA PHE A 15 4.00 9.30 -3.66
C PHE A 15 4.45 9.89 -5.00
N LYS A 16 4.49 11.23 -5.11
CA LYS A 16 4.95 11.91 -6.33
C LYS A 16 6.41 11.58 -6.63
N GLU A 17 7.25 11.58 -5.61
CA GLU A 17 8.67 11.23 -5.75
C GLU A 17 8.86 9.79 -6.23
N PHE A 18 8.06 8.87 -5.70
CA PHE A 18 8.07 7.48 -6.15
C PHE A 18 7.68 7.38 -7.63
N ILE A 19 6.60 8.04 -8.04
CA ILE A 19 6.14 8.02 -9.43
C ILE A 19 7.20 8.61 -10.36
N GLU A 20 7.87 9.68 -9.95
CA GLU A 20 8.94 10.29 -10.73
C GLU A 20 10.14 9.34 -10.88
N ALA A 21 10.56 8.70 -9.80
CA ALA A 21 11.66 7.72 -9.84
C ALA A 21 11.32 6.55 -10.75
N ASP A 22 10.10 6.03 -10.67
CA ASP A 22 9.63 4.96 -11.55
C ASP A 22 9.65 5.40 -13.02
N GLY A 23 9.25 6.64 -13.29
CA GLY A 23 9.30 7.20 -14.64
C GLY A 23 10.72 7.26 -15.20
N GLN A 24 11.71 7.61 -14.36
CA GLN A 24 13.12 7.63 -14.77
C GLN A 24 13.62 6.23 -15.13
N LEU A 25 13.21 5.22 -14.36
CA LEU A 25 13.54 3.83 -14.62
C LEU A 25 13.20 3.42 -16.07
N TRP A 26 12.07 3.87 -16.57
CA TRP A 26 11.59 3.52 -17.91
C TRP A 26 12.18 4.39 -19.01
N ARG A 27 12.58 5.62 -18.70
CA ARG A 27 13.05 6.56 -19.72
C ARG A 27 14.52 6.41 -20.07
N ASP A 28 15.37 6.17 -19.07
CA ASP A 28 16.79 6.37 -19.23
C ASP A 28 17.59 5.10 -19.53
N SER A 29 16.97 3.96 -19.51
CA SER A 29 17.63 2.66 -19.73
C SER A 29 18.77 2.37 -18.76
N ILE A 30 19.11 3.32 -17.91
CA ILE A 30 20.01 3.17 -16.79
C ILE A 30 19.11 2.74 -15.64
N ASP A 31 19.51 1.73 -14.94
CA ASP A 31 18.64 1.06 -13.98
C ASP A 31 18.74 1.70 -12.59
N PRO A 32 17.86 2.68 -12.26
CA PRO A 32 17.82 3.28 -10.93
C PRO A 32 16.93 2.48 -9.97
N HIS A 33 16.99 1.16 -10.01
CA HIS A 33 16.16 0.34 -9.12
C HIS A 33 16.36 0.70 -7.66
N GLU A 34 17.59 1.04 -7.26
CA GLU A 34 17.86 1.45 -5.89
C GLU A 34 17.12 2.73 -5.53
N ASP A 35 17.07 3.69 -6.45
CA ASP A 35 16.38 4.96 -6.22
C ASP A 35 14.87 4.75 -6.14
N THR A 36 14.33 3.95 -7.03
CA THR A 36 12.89 3.62 -7.02
C THR A 36 12.51 2.89 -5.73
N LEU A 37 13.31 1.93 -5.30
CA LEU A 37 13.09 1.22 -4.05
C LEU A 37 13.17 2.17 -2.84
N LYS A 38 14.14 3.08 -2.85
CA LYS A 38 14.29 4.06 -1.78
C LYS A 38 13.04 4.95 -1.70
N GLU A 39 12.53 5.42 -2.82
CA GLU A 39 11.33 6.26 -2.84
C GLU A 39 10.08 5.48 -2.41
N LEU A 40 9.99 4.21 -2.77
CA LEU A 40 8.90 3.36 -2.27
C LEU A 40 9.00 3.17 -0.76
N ALA A 41 10.20 2.97 -0.24
CA ALA A 41 10.41 2.83 1.22
C ALA A 41 10.05 4.13 1.94
N ASP A 42 10.40 5.28 1.40
CA ASP A 42 10.03 6.59 1.98
C ASP A 42 8.51 6.75 2.03
N LEU A 43 7.81 6.33 0.99
CA LEU A 43 6.34 6.38 0.96
C LEU A 43 5.74 5.54 2.09
N VAL A 44 6.23 4.32 2.28
CA VAL A 44 5.77 3.45 3.36
C VAL A 44 6.11 4.06 4.72
N TYR A 45 7.30 4.64 4.83
CA TYR A 45 7.74 5.28 6.07
C TYR A 45 6.79 6.40 6.52
N VAL A 46 6.41 7.30 5.60
CA VAL A 46 5.49 8.38 5.96
C VAL A 46 4.07 7.87 6.20
N ALA A 47 3.67 6.76 5.57
CA ALA A 47 2.40 6.11 5.88
C ALA A 47 2.39 5.65 7.35
N TYR A 48 3.48 5.03 7.81
CA TYR A 48 3.62 4.64 9.22
C TYR A 48 3.62 5.84 10.16
N GLN A 49 4.27 6.94 9.76
CA GLN A 49 4.24 8.17 10.56
C GLN A 49 2.82 8.71 10.70
N TYR A 50 2.04 8.66 9.63
CA TYR A 50 0.64 9.08 9.69
C TYR A 50 -0.14 8.25 10.71
N ALA A 51 -0.01 6.94 10.64
CA ALA A 51 -0.69 6.04 11.57
C ALA A 51 -0.26 6.28 13.00
N GLU A 52 1.05 6.46 13.24
CA GLU A 52 1.59 6.75 14.56
C GLU A 52 1.01 8.05 15.12
N ASN A 53 0.93 9.09 14.29
CA ASN A 53 0.37 10.38 14.67
C ASN A 53 -1.12 10.26 15.06
N MET A 54 -1.84 9.35 14.42
CA MET A 54 -3.26 9.11 14.70
C MET A 54 -3.48 8.11 15.84
N GLY A 55 -2.43 7.46 16.32
CA GLY A 55 -2.57 6.41 17.33
C GLY A 55 -3.13 5.10 16.79
N TRP A 56 -3.03 4.87 15.50
CA TRP A 56 -3.55 3.67 14.83
C TRP A 56 -2.51 2.54 14.76
N PHE A 57 -2.97 1.31 14.84
CA PHE A 57 -2.11 0.12 14.79
C PHE A 57 -2.01 -0.38 13.34
N LEU A 58 -1.13 0.25 12.55
CA LEU A 58 -1.02 -0.04 11.12
C LEU A 58 -0.51 -1.44 10.84
N ASP A 59 0.44 -1.96 11.63
CA ASP A 59 0.97 -3.31 11.43
C ASP A 59 -0.13 -4.35 11.50
N GLU A 60 -0.98 -4.26 12.52
CA GLU A 60 -2.09 -5.21 12.68
C GLU A 60 -3.13 -5.00 11.57
N ALA A 61 -3.37 -3.75 11.19
CA ALA A 61 -4.27 -3.44 10.07
C ALA A 61 -3.77 -4.09 8.78
N LEU A 62 -2.46 -3.99 8.50
CA LEU A 62 -1.87 -4.61 7.31
C LEU A 62 -2.03 -6.13 7.32
N ASP A 63 -1.84 -6.76 8.48
CA ASP A 63 -2.02 -8.20 8.61
C ASP A 63 -3.46 -8.60 8.31
N ARG A 64 -4.43 -7.88 8.86
CA ARG A 64 -5.85 -8.16 8.62
C ARG A 64 -6.27 -7.90 7.17
N VAL A 65 -5.73 -6.84 6.55
CA VAL A 65 -5.95 -6.56 5.13
C VAL A 65 -5.36 -7.67 4.28
N HIS A 66 -4.17 -8.14 4.62
CA HIS A 66 -3.55 -9.26 3.90
C HIS A 66 -4.42 -10.52 3.97
N LYS A 67 -4.90 -10.87 5.16
CA LYS A 67 -5.78 -12.02 5.33
C LYS A 67 -7.07 -11.86 4.53
N SER A 68 -7.64 -10.65 4.52
CA SER A 68 -8.80 -10.34 3.71
C SER A 68 -8.50 -10.53 2.23
N ASN A 69 -7.35 -10.04 1.75
CA ASN A 69 -6.95 -10.22 0.37
C ASN A 69 -6.78 -11.69 0.00
N MET A 70 -6.21 -12.48 0.90
CA MET A 70 -6.08 -13.93 0.68
C MET A 70 -7.44 -14.62 0.62
N SER A 71 -8.45 -14.10 1.30
CA SER A 71 -9.81 -14.65 1.25
C SER A 71 -10.52 -14.36 -0.07
N LYS A 72 -9.95 -13.53 -0.95
CA LYS A 72 -10.51 -13.29 -2.28
C LYS A 72 -10.28 -14.46 -3.24
N LEU A 73 -9.39 -15.38 -2.90
CA LEU A 73 -9.06 -16.51 -3.77
C LEU A 73 -10.27 -17.40 -4.02
N GLY A 74 -10.28 -18.06 -5.18
CA GLY A 74 -11.28 -19.05 -5.52
C GLY A 74 -11.16 -20.32 -4.69
N GLU A 75 -12.10 -21.22 -4.84
CA GLU A 75 -12.11 -22.50 -4.11
C GLU A 75 -10.87 -23.35 -4.39
N ASP A 76 -10.26 -23.17 -5.55
CA ASP A 76 -9.00 -23.84 -5.96
C ASP A 76 -7.76 -23.20 -5.34
N GLY A 77 -7.92 -22.17 -4.52
CA GLY A 77 -6.81 -21.42 -3.91
C GLY A 77 -6.12 -20.46 -4.85
N LYS A 78 -6.67 -20.24 -6.03
CA LYS A 78 -6.09 -19.35 -7.04
C LYS A 78 -6.89 -18.05 -7.17
N PRO A 79 -6.23 -16.93 -7.54
CA PRO A 79 -6.95 -15.69 -7.74
C PRO A 79 -7.88 -15.76 -8.95
N ILE A 80 -8.99 -15.05 -8.86
CA ILE A 80 -9.94 -14.87 -9.95
C ILE A 80 -9.70 -13.46 -10.49
N TYR A 81 -9.41 -13.33 -11.77
CA TYR A 81 -9.05 -12.05 -12.37
C TYR A 81 -10.19 -11.47 -13.20
N ARG A 82 -10.33 -10.16 -13.11
CA ARG A 82 -11.14 -9.38 -14.06
C ARG A 82 -10.32 -9.18 -15.34
N ASP A 83 -10.98 -8.80 -16.44
CA ASP A 83 -10.33 -8.64 -17.74
C ASP A 83 -9.14 -7.66 -17.72
N ASP A 84 -9.17 -6.66 -16.83
CA ASP A 84 -8.08 -5.69 -16.69
C ASP A 84 -6.96 -6.17 -15.74
N GLY A 85 -7.03 -7.41 -15.25
CA GLY A 85 -6.03 -8.00 -14.36
C GLY A 85 -6.29 -7.78 -12.89
N LYS A 86 -7.37 -7.10 -12.51
CA LYS A 86 -7.72 -6.91 -11.11
C LYS A 86 -8.26 -8.19 -10.49
N VAL A 87 -7.79 -8.52 -9.28
CA VAL A 87 -8.28 -9.68 -8.54
C VAL A 87 -9.71 -9.43 -8.05
N LEU A 88 -10.60 -10.34 -8.39
CA LEU A 88 -12.00 -10.29 -7.95
C LEU A 88 -12.17 -11.00 -6.61
N LYS A 89 -13.28 -10.71 -5.94
CA LYS A 89 -13.64 -11.36 -4.68
C LYS A 89 -14.18 -12.76 -4.98
N GLY A 90 -13.53 -13.78 -4.42
CA GLY A 90 -13.99 -15.15 -4.54
C GLY A 90 -15.16 -15.45 -3.59
N PRO A 91 -15.66 -16.70 -3.60
CA PRO A 91 -16.86 -17.07 -2.84
C PRO A 91 -16.70 -16.98 -1.32
N ASN A 92 -15.47 -17.07 -0.83
CA ASN A 92 -15.19 -17.05 0.62
C ASN A 92 -14.61 -15.71 1.10
N TYR A 93 -14.77 -14.64 0.30
CA TYR A 93 -14.25 -13.34 0.64
C TYR A 93 -14.82 -12.82 1.96
N LYS A 94 -13.92 -12.31 2.81
CA LYS A 94 -14.26 -11.64 4.06
C LYS A 94 -13.54 -10.29 4.12
N PRO A 95 -14.27 -9.17 4.25
CA PRO A 95 -13.65 -7.88 4.40
C PRO A 95 -12.89 -7.78 5.72
N PRO A 96 -11.85 -6.93 5.80
CA PRO A 96 -11.13 -6.75 7.06
C PRO A 96 -11.99 -5.94 8.05
N ASN A 97 -11.91 -6.29 9.32
CA ASN A 97 -12.51 -5.49 10.40
C ASN A 97 -11.36 -4.79 11.13
N LEU A 98 -11.36 -3.47 11.13
CA LEU A 98 -10.30 -2.64 11.71
C LEU A 98 -10.81 -1.75 12.84
N GLU A 99 -12.05 -1.94 13.31
CA GLU A 99 -12.69 -1.05 14.29
C GLU A 99 -11.88 -0.89 15.58
N ASP A 100 -11.28 -1.97 16.05
CA ASP A 100 -10.52 -1.96 17.30
C ASP A 100 -9.10 -1.38 17.16
N LEU A 101 -8.71 -0.98 15.94
CA LEU A 101 -7.35 -0.50 15.66
C LEU A 101 -7.28 1.03 15.52
N VAL A 102 -8.41 1.69 15.58
CA VAL A 102 -8.48 3.15 15.43
C VAL A 102 -8.98 3.84 16.69
#